data_a168269ccb4e292303f56da89f243deb
#
_entry.id   a168269ccb4e292303f56da89f243deb
#
_cell.length_a   1.000
_cell.length_b   1.000
_cell.length_c   1.000
_cell.angle_alpha   90.00
_cell.angle_beta   90.00
_cell.angle_gamma   90.00
#
_symmetry.space_group_name_H-M   'P 1'
#
loop_
_entity.id
_entity.type
_entity.pdbx_description
1 polymer ?
#
loop_
_entity_poly.entity_id
_entity_poly.type
_entity_poly.pdbx_seq_one_letter_code
_entity_poly.pdbx_strand_id
1 'polypeptide(L)'
;MEIRLSNINEIQGVRDLWTYCFNDSQAYVDFYFKNKYKPEKTMVVEEDGRILSSIHLNQHRLKVSGRDLAISYIVGVSTLAEARGRGFMADLMSSSLYQIRAMDQSFAILMPIDHRLYRRYGFETCYDMQEVKLDIIDLKKFKLDGSFRKAGQDSLGDLVDIYSSAMARYNGAAIRDSKYFSEFIEEMDLEGGHIYICYRDGQPTAYLAYSMDGEDFFVREVYYNDMKAYQSVLKFIFNHNTQCKSVTINTAVDDRLMDILDNPKDASFDLKPFMMARIVDLEKFVEDLDLRLGYENCQAISANIEISDPAIKENNGIFSFEVKSGTLVARKLANLGDEVDTIDASLTINELTAILFAYRSIEEICFRRGLELNENLRALFNFEAKSNHINEYV
;
A
#
# COMPACT_ATOMS: atom_id res chain seq x y z
N MET A 1 9.31 -10.81 30.65
CA MET A 1 8.84 -10.12 29.45
C MET A 1 9.90 -10.23 28.36
N GLU A 2 9.55 -10.72 27.22
CA GLU A 2 10.43 -10.90 26.06
C GLU A 2 9.77 -10.37 24.78
N ILE A 3 10.55 -9.73 23.89
CA ILE A 3 10.12 -9.27 22.57
C ILE A 3 10.92 -10.04 21.55
N ARG A 4 10.24 -10.84 20.74
CA ARG A 4 10.86 -11.76 19.78
C ARG A 4 9.91 -12.17 18.67
N LEU A 5 10.43 -12.92 17.71
CA LEU A 5 9.56 -13.65 16.77
C LEU A 5 8.79 -14.75 17.51
N SER A 6 7.55 -14.95 17.07
CA SER A 6 6.71 -16.04 17.52
C SER A 6 7.23 -17.39 17.02
N ASN A 7 6.71 -18.46 17.58
CA ASN A 7 7.01 -19.82 17.15
C ASN A 7 5.72 -20.64 16.92
N ILE A 8 5.86 -21.83 16.33
CA ILE A 8 4.74 -22.66 15.93
C ILE A 8 3.80 -23.08 17.08
N ASN A 9 4.32 -23.18 18.30
CA ASN A 9 3.53 -23.58 19.48
C ASN A 9 2.66 -22.43 20.02
N GLU A 10 2.89 -21.19 19.55
CA GLU A 10 2.21 -19.97 20.02
C GLU A 10 1.05 -19.54 19.12
N ILE A 11 0.78 -20.27 18.03
CA ILE A 11 -0.28 -19.94 17.07
C ILE A 11 -1.61 -19.68 17.78
N GLN A 12 -1.98 -20.54 18.75
CA GLN A 12 -3.25 -20.38 19.46
C GLN A 12 -3.27 -19.10 20.28
N GLY A 13 -2.20 -18.76 21.00
CA GLY A 13 -2.11 -17.53 21.79
C GLY A 13 -2.18 -16.27 20.93
N VAL A 14 -1.53 -16.26 19.75
CA VAL A 14 -1.62 -15.14 18.80
C VAL A 14 -3.01 -15.05 18.20
N ARG A 15 -3.64 -16.19 17.88
CA ARG A 15 -5.01 -16.25 17.36
C ARG A 15 -6.04 -15.76 18.37
N ASP A 16 -5.91 -16.16 19.63
CA ASP A 16 -6.79 -15.70 20.72
C ASP A 16 -6.69 -14.17 20.89
N LEU A 17 -5.46 -13.63 20.84
CA LEU A 17 -5.21 -12.19 20.88
C LEU A 17 -5.85 -11.47 19.68
N TRP A 18 -5.73 -12.01 18.47
CA TRP A 18 -6.38 -11.48 17.27
C TRP A 18 -7.90 -11.43 17.44
N THR A 19 -8.50 -12.58 17.78
CA THR A 19 -9.96 -12.69 17.97
C THR A 19 -10.46 -11.75 19.07
N TYR A 20 -9.65 -11.51 20.12
CA TYR A 20 -10.00 -10.55 21.17
C TYR A 20 -9.95 -9.09 20.70
N CYS A 21 -9.00 -8.74 19.83
CA CYS A 21 -8.74 -7.35 19.44
C CYS A 21 -9.52 -6.89 18.20
N PHE A 22 -9.92 -7.82 17.32
CA PHE A 22 -10.59 -7.53 16.06
C PHE A 22 -11.97 -8.20 15.99
N ASN A 23 -12.91 -7.54 15.31
CA ASN A 23 -14.29 -8.02 15.16
C ASN A 23 -14.49 -8.87 13.91
N ASP A 24 -13.45 -9.57 13.45
CA ASP A 24 -13.51 -10.40 12.27
C ASP A 24 -14.38 -11.63 12.49
N SER A 25 -15.02 -12.13 11.43
CA SER A 25 -15.76 -13.37 11.48
C SER A 25 -14.82 -14.56 11.77
N GLN A 26 -15.32 -15.61 12.43
CA GLN A 26 -14.53 -16.80 12.68
C GLN A 26 -13.99 -17.43 11.36
N ALA A 27 -14.77 -17.37 10.28
CA ALA A 27 -14.37 -17.86 8.98
C ALA A 27 -13.18 -17.09 8.41
N TYR A 28 -13.17 -15.75 8.57
CA TYR A 28 -12.03 -14.93 8.16
C TYR A 28 -10.78 -15.19 9.03
N VAL A 29 -10.94 -15.31 10.34
CA VAL A 29 -9.83 -15.67 11.24
C VAL A 29 -9.22 -17.01 10.84
N ASP A 30 -10.05 -18.04 10.56
CA ASP A 30 -9.58 -19.35 10.10
C ASP A 30 -8.82 -19.24 8.78
N PHE A 31 -9.34 -18.47 7.83
CA PHE A 31 -8.70 -18.20 6.55
C PHE A 31 -7.34 -17.51 6.73
N TYR A 32 -7.29 -16.42 7.54
CA TYR A 32 -6.07 -15.65 7.77
C TYR A 32 -4.97 -16.51 8.39
N PHE A 33 -5.29 -17.24 9.46
CA PHE A 33 -4.31 -18.10 10.14
C PHE A 33 -3.88 -19.32 9.32
N LYS A 34 -4.70 -19.79 8.40
CA LYS A 34 -4.35 -20.86 7.43
C LYS A 34 -3.44 -20.35 6.30
N ASN A 35 -3.76 -19.19 5.71
CA ASN A 35 -3.18 -18.76 4.43
C ASN A 35 -2.10 -17.66 4.59
N LYS A 36 -2.29 -16.72 5.51
CA LYS A 36 -1.47 -15.49 5.64
C LYS A 36 -0.50 -15.52 6.82
N TYR A 37 -0.94 -16.03 7.97
CA TYR A 37 -0.14 -16.04 9.19
C TYR A 37 1.14 -16.87 9.06
N LYS A 38 2.26 -16.32 9.58
CA LYS A 38 3.57 -16.99 9.65
C LYS A 38 4.19 -16.69 11.03
N PRO A 39 4.39 -17.70 11.92
CA PRO A 39 5.01 -17.46 13.23
C PRO A 39 6.37 -16.77 13.11
N GLU A 40 7.21 -17.23 12.19
CA GLU A 40 8.56 -16.68 11.93
C GLU A 40 8.55 -15.28 11.28
N LYS A 41 7.39 -14.71 11.02
CA LYS A 41 7.16 -13.35 10.53
C LYS A 41 6.22 -12.56 11.45
N THR A 42 6.05 -13.01 12.69
CA THR A 42 5.18 -12.38 13.67
C THR A 42 6.00 -12.03 14.91
N MET A 43 6.07 -10.74 15.23
CA MET A 43 6.68 -10.26 16.45
C MET A 43 5.67 -10.31 17.60
N VAL A 44 6.09 -10.73 18.76
CA VAL A 44 5.24 -10.84 19.95
C VAL A 44 5.92 -10.25 21.20
N VAL A 45 5.09 -9.77 22.12
CA VAL A 45 5.47 -9.58 23.52
C VAL A 45 4.92 -10.76 24.31
N GLU A 46 5.84 -11.52 24.91
CA GLU A 46 5.50 -12.65 25.78
C GLU A 46 5.87 -12.31 27.23
N GLU A 47 4.96 -12.64 28.16
CA GLU A 47 5.21 -12.52 29.60
C GLU A 47 4.50 -13.69 30.31
N ASP A 48 5.28 -14.45 31.12
CA ASP A 48 4.78 -15.59 31.90
C ASP A 48 4.00 -16.64 31.08
N GLY A 49 4.46 -16.93 29.87
CA GLY A 49 3.86 -17.88 28.94
C GLY A 49 2.62 -17.37 28.20
N ARG A 50 2.29 -16.07 28.30
CA ARG A 50 1.15 -15.45 27.61
C ARG A 50 1.61 -14.45 26.56
N ILE A 51 0.97 -14.47 25.41
CA ILE A 51 1.14 -13.45 24.36
C ILE A 51 0.26 -12.24 24.75
N LEU A 52 0.90 -11.10 24.99
CA LEU A 52 0.24 -9.86 25.41
C LEU A 52 0.03 -8.87 24.25
N SER A 53 0.91 -8.92 23.25
CA SER A 53 0.86 -8.05 22.08
C SER A 53 1.49 -8.73 20.90
N SER A 54 1.05 -8.40 19.67
CA SER A 54 1.63 -8.91 18.43
C SER A 54 1.62 -7.90 17.29
N ILE A 55 2.55 -8.08 16.36
CA ILE A 55 2.61 -7.42 15.05
C ILE A 55 2.98 -8.48 14.02
N HIS A 56 2.18 -8.60 12.96
CA HIS A 56 2.43 -9.53 11.87
C HIS A 56 3.11 -8.81 10.71
N LEU A 57 4.16 -9.42 10.15
CA LEU A 57 4.94 -8.92 9.02
C LEU A 57 4.59 -9.75 7.77
N ASN A 58 3.41 -9.51 7.20
CA ASN A 58 2.96 -10.23 6.02
C ASN A 58 3.88 -9.90 4.84
N GLN A 59 4.37 -10.93 4.16
CA GLN A 59 5.34 -10.77 3.08
C GLN A 59 4.63 -10.50 1.76
N HIS A 60 4.95 -9.37 1.15
CA HIS A 60 4.44 -8.94 -0.14
C HIS A 60 5.58 -8.59 -1.10
N ARG A 61 5.25 -8.47 -2.37
CA ARG A 61 6.12 -7.89 -3.38
C ARG A 61 5.40 -6.72 -4.03
N LEU A 62 6.07 -5.59 -4.09
CA LEU A 62 5.55 -4.38 -4.76
C LEU A 62 6.43 -4.00 -5.92
N LYS A 63 5.81 -3.43 -6.94
CA LYS A 63 6.53 -2.83 -8.06
C LYS A 63 6.70 -1.33 -7.83
N VAL A 64 7.90 -0.92 -7.37
CA VAL A 64 8.23 0.48 -7.07
C VAL A 64 9.30 0.94 -8.05
N SER A 65 9.07 2.06 -8.72
CA SER A 65 9.96 2.61 -9.76
C SER A 65 10.39 1.57 -10.82
N GLY A 66 9.48 0.64 -11.14
CA GLY A 66 9.75 -0.44 -12.10
C GLY A 66 10.48 -1.66 -11.53
N ARG A 67 10.91 -1.61 -10.26
CA ARG A 67 11.61 -2.70 -9.57
C ARG A 67 10.65 -3.54 -8.76
N ASP A 68 10.90 -4.84 -8.71
CA ASP A 68 10.19 -5.82 -7.89
C ASP A 68 10.85 -5.93 -6.52
N LEU A 69 10.25 -5.32 -5.50
CA LEU A 69 10.81 -5.27 -4.16
C LEU A 69 10.01 -6.12 -3.18
N ALA A 70 10.71 -6.96 -2.41
CA ALA A 70 10.12 -7.69 -1.30
C ALA A 70 9.95 -6.76 -0.10
N ILE A 71 8.77 -6.76 0.50
CA ILE A 71 8.43 -5.88 1.62
C ILE A 71 7.64 -6.62 2.70
N SER A 72 7.58 -6.02 3.88
CA SER A 72 6.63 -6.40 4.92
C SER A 72 5.43 -5.45 4.91
N TYR A 73 4.24 -6.03 4.80
CA TYR A 73 2.98 -5.34 5.11
C TYR A 73 2.68 -5.60 6.59
N ILE A 74 2.75 -4.56 7.40
CA ILE A 74 2.50 -4.63 8.84
C ILE A 74 1.00 -4.67 9.08
N VAL A 75 0.53 -5.75 9.70
CA VAL A 75 -0.88 -6.00 10.01
C VAL A 75 -1.04 -6.56 11.42
N GLY A 76 -2.27 -6.67 11.90
CA GLY A 76 -2.58 -7.33 13.16
C GLY A 76 -1.88 -6.71 14.38
N VAL A 77 -1.69 -5.39 14.38
CA VAL A 77 -1.11 -4.65 15.52
C VAL A 77 -2.10 -4.69 16.68
N SER A 78 -1.87 -5.57 17.63
CA SER A 78 -2.79 -5.87 18.70
C SER A 78 -2.12 -5.89 20.08
N THR A 79 -2.89 -5.55 21.11
CA THR A 79 -2.44 -5.59 22.52
C THR A 79 -3.65 -5.85 23.42
N LEU A 80 -3.55 -6.83 24.33
CA LEU A 80 -4.56 -7.11 25.33
C LEU A 80 -4.88 -5.85 26.15
N ALA A 81 -6.15 -5.65 26.52
CA ALA A 81 -6.59 -4.43 27.20
C ALA A 81 -5.83 -4.18 28.50
N GLU A 82 -5.58 -5.22 29.31
CA GLU A 82 -4.84 -5.15 30.56
C GLU A 82 -3.35 -4.86 30.38
N ALA A 83 -2.83 -5.01 29.17
CA ALA A 83 -1.43 -4.75 28.83
C ALA A 83 -1.22 -3.38 28.15
N ARG A 84 -2.30 -2.67 27.82
CA ARG A 84 -2.23 -1.33 27.22
C ARG A 84 -1.62 -0.31 28.17
N GLY A 85 -1.00 0.72 27.60
CA GLY A 85 -0.32 1.77 28.38
C GLY A 85 1.05 1.38 28.93
N ARG A 86 1.53 0.13 28.71
CA ARG A 86 2.85 -0.36 29.13
C ARG A 86 3.97 -0.11 28.09
N GLY A 87 3.66 0.51 26.97
CA GLY A 87 4.65 0.83 25.92
C GLY A 87 4.87 -0.27 24.87
N PHE A 88 4.21 -1.42 24.97
CA PHE A 88 4.45 -2.60 24.14
C PHE A 88 4.33 -2.34 22.64
N MET A 89 3.37 -1.52 22.20
CA MET A 89 3.27 -1.15 20.78
C MET A 89 4.53 -0.43 20.28
N ALA A 90 5.12 0.45 21.09
CA ALA A 90 6.33 1.18 20.70
C ALA A 90 7.53 0.25 20.57
N ASP A 91 7.70 -0.63 21.55
CA ASP A 91 8.80 -1.59 21.58
C ASP A 91 8.68 -2.62 20.44
N LEU A 92 7.46 -3.15 20.21
CA LEU A 92 7.18 -4.07 19.10
C LEU A 92 7.38 -3.41 17.74
N MET A 93 6.87 -2.19 17.56
CA MET A 93 7.04 -1.48 16.29
C MET A 93 8.52 -1.24 15.99
N SER A 94 9.29 -0.76 16.97
CA SER A 94 10.73 -0.57 16.82
C SER A 94 11.43 -1.90 16.48
N SER A 95 11.16 -2.96 17.24
CA SER A 95 11.74 -4.29 16.99
C SER A 95 11.32 -4.85 15.62
N SER A 96 10.07 -4.62 15.20
CA SER A 96 9.57 -5.03 13.89
C SER A 96 10.30 -4.33 12.75
N LEU A 97 10.58 -3.04 12.87
CA LEU A 97 11.33 -2.29 11.86
C LEU A 97 12.77 -2.80 11.73
N TYR A 98 13.44 -3.11 12.85
CA TYR A 98 14.77 -3.75 12.82
C TYR A 98 14.71 -5.18 12.24
N GLN A 99 13.64 -5.94 12.53
CA GLN A 99 13.45 -7.26 11.93
C GLN A 99 13.25 -7.19 10.41
N ILE A 100 12.50 -6.20 9.92
CA ILE A 100 12.31 -5.93 8.48
C ILE A 100 13.66 -5.60 7.82
N ARG A 101 14.46 -4.74 8.46
CA ARG A 101 15.82 -4.43 8.00
C ARG A 101 16.72 -5.68 7.97
N ALA A 102 16.63 -6.54 8.97
CA ALA A 102 17.38 -7.80 9.05
C ALA A 102 16.96 -8.82 7.96
N MET A 103 15.75 -8.68 7.40
CA MET A 103 15.28 -9.44 6.24
C MET A 103 15.70 -8.84 4.89
N ASP A 104 16.63 -7.88 4.90
CA ASP A 104 17.11 -7.17 3.71
C ASP A 104 16.00 -6.43 2.94
N GLN A 105 14.96 -5.97 3.64
CA GLN A 105 13.89 -5.17 3.08
C GLN A 105 14.11 -3.69 3.38
N SER A 106 14.01 -2.84 2.37
CA SER A 106 14.33 -1.42 2.49
C SER A 106 13.16 -0.56 2.94
N PHE A 107 11.93 -1.06 2.87
CA PHE A 107 10.74 -0.34 3.33
C PHE A 107 9.63 -1.29 3.78
N ALA A 108 8.64 -0.73 4.47
CA ALA A 108 7.42 -1.41 4.91
C ALA A 108 6.19 -0.57 4.55
N ILE A 109 5.03 -1.22 4.49
CA ILE A 109 3.73 -0.57 4.34
C ILE A 109 2.78 -0.99 5.45
N LEU A 110 1.72 -0.21 5.68
CA LEU A 110 0.60 -0.57 6.52
C LEU A 110 -0.67 0.19 6.11
N MET A 111 -1.83 -0.39 6.43
CA MET A 111 -3.12 0.29 6.37
C MET A 111 -3.43 0.84 7.78
N PRO A 112 -3.44 2.17 7.96
CA PRO A 112 -3.58 2.75 9.29
C PRO A 112 -5.04 2.78 9.75
N ILE A 113 -5.30 2.39 10.99
CA ILE A 113 -6.57 2.71 11.68
C ILE A 113 -6.61 4.18 12.10
N ASP A 114 -5.45 4.78 12.36
CA ASP A 114 -5.24 6.19 12.65
C ASP A 114 -3.81 6.58 12.28
N HIS A 115 -3.65 7.48 11.32
CA HIS A 115 -2.34 7.94 10.82
C HIS A 115 -1.44 8.49 11.92
N ARG A 116 -2.00 9.15 12.94
CA ARG A 116 -1.26 9.74 14.08
C ARG A 116 -0.49 8.69 14.88
N LEU A 117 -1.02 7.46 14.95
CA LEU A 117 -0.37 6.35 15.66
C LEU A 117 0.93 5.92 14.99
N TYR A 118 1.01 6.02 13.66
CA TYR A 118 2.13 5.47 12.87
C TYR A 118 3.12 6.54 12.43
N ARG A 119 2.69 7.81 12.27
CA ARG A 119 3.60 8.92 11.91
C ARG A 119 4.77 9.05 12.88
N ARG A 120 4.55 8.85 14.18
CA ARG A 120 5.62 8.89 15.19
C ARG A 120 6.69 7.81 15.04
N TYR A 121 6.45 6.79 14.21
CA TYR A 121 7.44 5.76 13.87
C TYR A 121 8.02 5.95 12.47
N GLY A 122 7.80 7.09 11.84
CA GLY A 122 8.37 7.42 10.54
C GLY A 122 7.53 6.99 9.34
N PHE A 123 6.31 6.48 9.52
CA PHE A 123 5.38 6.21 8.43
C PHE A 123 4.75 7.49 7.90
N GLU A 124 4.52 7.57 6.59
CA GLU A 124 3.76 8.64 5.98
C GLU A 124 2.78 8.08 4.93
N THR A 125 1.70 8.82 4.69
CA THR A 125 0.75 8.47 3.64
C THR A 125 1.45 8.51 2.29
N CYS A 126 1.34 7.43 1.54
CA CYS A 126 1.93 7.30 0.20
C CYS A 126 0.92 6.80 -0.83
N TYR A 127 -0.28 6.43 -0.40
CA TYR A 127 -1.36 5.94 -1.26
C TYR A 127 -2.68 6.56 -0.85
N ASP A 128 -3.41 7.04 -1.84
CA ASP A 128 -4.81 7.42 -1.72
C ASP A 128 -5.70 6.44 -2.48
N MET A 129 -6.96 6.34 -2.07
CA MET A 129 -8.01 5.60 -2.73
C MET A 129 -9.11 6.58 -3.12
N GLN A 130 -9.64 6.48 -4.33
CA GLN A 130 -10.86 7.16 -4.70
C GLN A 130 -12.06 6.25 -4.39
N GLU A 131 -12.99 6.75 -3.60
CA GLU A 131 -14.30 6.14 -3.39
C GLU A 131 -15.33 6.92 -4.18
N VAL A 132 -16.04 6.25 -5.10
CA VAL A 132 -17.11 6.84 -5.87
C VAL A 132 -18.45 6.29 -5.41
N LYS A 133 -19.40 7.18 -5.11
CA LYS A 133 -20.78 6.81 -4.77
C LYS A 133 -21.76 7.43 -5.76
N LEU A 134 -22.67 6.62 -6.27
CA LEU A 134 -23.69 7.06 -7.23
C LEU A 134 -24.95 6.18 -7.16
N ASP A 135 -26.04 6.68 -7.71
CA ASP A 135 -27.24 5.88 -7.89
C ASP A 135 -27.04 4.87 -9.03
N ILE A 136 -27.45 3.62 -8.84
CA ILE A 136 -27.29 2.57 -9.86
C ILE A 136 -27.95 2.93 -11.18
N ILE A 137 -28.99 3.78 -11.17
CA ILE A 137 -29.71 4.21 -12.36
C ILE A 137 -28.83 5.05 -13.31
N ASP A 138 -27.80 5.73 -12.79
CA ASP A 138 -26.88 6.55 -13.58
C ASP A 138 -26.02 5.69 -14.52
N LEU A 139 -25.95 4.39 -14.25
CA LEU A 139 -25.24 3.42 -15.08
C LEU A 139 -26.10 2.84 -16.21
N LYS A 140 -27.37 3.23 -16.32
CA LYS A 140 -28.36 2.68 -17.30
C LYS A 140 -27.89 2.80 -18.76
N LYS A 141 -27.21 3.88 -19.10
CA LYS A 141 -26.80 4.16 -20.50
C LYS A 141 -25.73 3.20 -21.03
N PHE A 142 -24.92 2.60 -20.14
CA PHE A 142 -23.82 1.75 -20.55
C PHE A 142 -24.32 0.46 -21.21
N LYS A 143 -23.52 -0.07 -22.13
CA LYS A 143 -23.87 -1.26 -22.91
C LYS A 143 -22.83 -2.34 -22.65
N LEU A 144 -23.27 -3.58 -22.67
CA LEU A 144 -22.44 -4.75 -22.58
C LEU A 144 -21.78 -5.02 -23.95
N ASP A 145 -20.45 -5.15 -23.93
CA ASP A 145 -19.63 -5.63 -25.05
C ASP A 145 -18.84 -6.85 -24.57
N GLY A 146 -19.39 -8.03 -24.79
CA GLY A 146 -18.85 -9.30 -24.32
C GLY A 146 -19.77 -10.09 -23.39
N SER A 147 -19.20 -10.94 -22.56
CA SER A 147 -19.91 -11.78 -21.58
C SER A 147 -19.18 -11.85 -20.26
N PHE A 148 -19.91 -12.08 -19.18
CA PHE A 148 -19.36 -12.24 -17.84
C PHE A 148 -19.38 -13.71 -17.40
N ARG A 149 -18.30 -14.14 -16.72
CA ARG A 149 -18.21 -15.43 -16.02
C ARG A 149 -17.74 -15.20 -14.59
N LYS A 150 -18.29 -15.96 -13.64
CA LYS A 150 -17.76 -15.99 -12.27
C LYS A 150 -16.34 -16.55 -12.32
N ALA A 151 -15.40 -15.89 -11.62
CA ALA A 151 -14.03 -16.36 -11.50
C ALA A 151 -13.96 -17.66 -10.69
N GLY A 152 -13.04 -18.54 -11.05
CA GLY A 152 -12.77 -19.80 -10.39
C GLY A 152 -11.31 -20.22 -10.58
N GLN A 153 -10.96 -21.41 -10.12
CA GLN A 153 -9.59 -21.93 -10.20
C GLN A 153 -9.06 -22.09 -11.66
N ASP A 154 -9.96 -22.22 -12.62
CA ASP A 154 -9.68 -22.32 -14.05
C ASP A 154 -9.40 -20.99 -14.72
N SER A 155 -9.65 -19.86 -14.05
CA SER A 155 -9.51 -18.51 -14.57
C SER A 155 -8.48 -17.63 -13.82
N LEU A 156 -7.63 -18.24 -12.99
CA LEU A 156 -6.61 -17.49 -12.22
C LEU A 156 -5.61 -16.77 -13.13
N GLY A 157 -5.23 -17.38 -14.25
CA GLY A 157 -4.35 -16.73 -15.25
C GLY A 157 -4.98 -15.47 -15.84
N ASP A 158 -6.27 -15.52 -16.15
CA ASP A 158 -7.01 -14.35 -16.71
C ASP A 158 -7.03 -13.18 -15.71
N LEU A 159 -7.19 -13.46 -14.40
CA LEU A 159 -7.14 -12.43 -13.35
C LEU A 159 -5.74 -11.82 -13.24
N VAL A 160 -4.67 -12.65 -13.27
CA VAL A 160 -3.28 -12.19 -13.26
C VAL A 160 -2.99 -11.28 -14.45
N ASP A 161 -3.43 -11.67 -15.65
CA ASP A 161 -3.18 -10.92 -16.88
C ASP A 161 -3.87 -9.55 -16.87
N ILE A 162 -5.16 -9.49 -16.49
CA ILE A 162 -5.89 -8.23 -16.38
C ILE A 162 -5.25 -7.32 -15.35
N TYR A 163 -4.97 -7.86 -14.14
CA TYR A 163 -4.39 -7.09 -13.05
C TYR A 163 -3.01 -6.55 -13.42
N SER A 164 -2.13 -7.40 -13.94
CA SER A 164 -0.77 -7.00 -14.34
C SER A 164 -0.77 -5.94 -15.43
N SER A 165 -1.68 -6.05 -16.40
CA SER A 165 -1.88 -5.05 -17.45
C SER A 165 -2.33 -3.72 -16.88
N ALA A 166 -3.33 -3.72 -16.00
CA ALA A 166 -3.84 -2.52 -15.35
C ALA A 166 -2.78 -1.85 -14.46
N MET A 167 -2.00 -2.64 -13.71
CA MET A 167 -0.98 -2.14 -12.78
C MET A 167 0.28 -1.60 -13.47
N ALA A 168 0.51 -1.88 -14.74
CA ALA A 168 1.70 -1.40 -15.47
C ALA A 168 1.84 0.13 -15.50
N ARG A 169 0.74 0.86 -15.34
CA ARG A 169 0.71 2.34 -15.32
C ARG A 169 0.93 2.94 -13.94
N TYR A 170 0.91 2.13 -12.87
CA TYR A 170 1.02 2.60 -11.50
C TYR A 170 2.40 2.34 -10.88
N ASN A 171 2.68 3.07 -9.81
CA ASN A 171 3.81 2.86 -8.93
C ASN A 171 3.33 2.24 -7.60
N GLY A 172 4.19 1.46 -6.95
CA GLY A 172 3.89 0.88 -5.65
C GLY A 172 2.80 -0.19 -5.66
N ALA A 173 2.42 -0.71 -6.83
CA ALA A 173 1.39 -1.73 -6.97
C ALA A 173 1.87 -3.10 -6.47
N ALA A 174 0.98 -3.85 -5.82
CA ALA A 174 1.26 -5.23 -5.42
C ALA A 174 1.46 -6.12 -6.66
N ILE A 175 2.36 -7.10 -6.55
CA ILE A 175 2.55 -8.13 -7.57
C ILE A 175 1.72 -9.32 -7.14
N ARG A 176 0.68 -9.63 -7.92
CA ARG A 176 -0.28 -10.69 -7.63
C ARG A 176 -0.08 -11.86 -8.60
N ASP A 177 0.07 -13.05 -8.08
CA ASP A 177 0.17 -14.30 -8.83
C ASP A 177 -1.11 -15.15 -8.72
N SER A 178 -1.11 -16.32 -9.34
CA SER A 178 -2.24 -17.25 -9.29
C SER A 178 -2.56 -17.72 -7.87
N LYS A 179 -1.56 -17.82 -6.99
CA LYS A 179 -1.78 -18.18 -5.58
C LYS A 179 -2.54 -17.05 -4.87
N TYR A 180 -2.13 -15.81 -5.08
CA TYR A 180 -2.83 -14.64 -4.55
C TYR A 180 -4.32 -14.65 -4.96
N PHE A 181 -4.61 -14.82 -6.25
CA PHE A 181 -5.99 -14.80 -6.73
C PHE A 181 -6.80 -16.02 -6.26
N SER A 182 -6.17 -17.18 -6.06
CA SER A 182 -6.84 -18.33 -5.44
C SER A 182 -7.28 -18.02 -4.00
N GLU A 183 -6.39 -17.38 -3.22
CA GLU A 183 -6.70 -16.95 -1.86
C GLU A 183 -7.73 -15.80 -1.85
N PHE A 184 -7.66 -14.86 -2.80
CA PHE A 184 -8.60 -13.76 -2.93
C PHE A 184 -10.01 -14.22 -3.29
N ILE A 185 -10.15 -15.25 -4.14
CA ILE A 185 -11.46 -15.87 -4.42
C ILE A 185 -12.02 -16.52 -3.15
N GLU A 186 -11.18 -17.27 -2.38
CA GLU A 186 -11.60 -17.90 -1.11
C GLU A 186 -12.05 -16.80 -0.12
N GLU A 187 -11.30 -15.72 0.03
CA GLU A 187 -11.62 -14.58 0.91
C GLU A 187 -12.95 -13.92 0.52
N MET A 188 -13.13 -13.59 -0.75
CA MET A 188 -14.38 -12.97 -1.25
C MET A 188 -15.59 -13.88 -1.05
N ASP A 189 -15.48 -15.18 -1.32
CA ASP A 189 -16.58 -16.12 -1.11
C ASP A 189 -16.95 -16.25 0.40
N LEU A 190 -15.97 -16.19 1.33
CA LEU A 190 -16.20 -16.19 2.78
C LEU A 190 -16.96 -14.94 3.27
N GLU A 191 -16.73 -13.80 2.63
CA GLU A 191 -17.39 -12.53 2.93
C GLU A 191 -18.72 -12.34 2.16
N GLY A 192 -19.19 -13.37 1.45
CA GLY A 192 -20.40 -13.31 0.63
C GLY A 192 -20.25 -12.46 -0.65
N GLY A 193 -18.99 -12.18 -1.03
CA GLY A 193 -18.68 -11.44 -2.24
C GLY A 193 -18.50 -12.33 -3.48
N HIS A 194 -18.24 -11.68 -4.58
CA HIS A 194 -18.12 -12.34 -5.89
C HIS A 194 -17.03 -11.69 -6.73
N ILE A 195 -16.34 -12.49 -7.54
CA ILE A 195 -15.43 -12.00 -8.58
C ILE A 195 -15.96 -12.45 -9.94
N TYR A 196 -16.13 -11.50 -10.88
CA TYR A 196 -16.55 -11.76 -12.25
C TYR A 196 -15.57 -11.20 -13.24
N ILE A 197 -15.32 -11.95 -14.31
CA ILE A 197 -14.42 -11.59 -15.41
C ILE A 197 -15.26 -11.31 -16.65
N CYS A 198 -14.98 -10.17 -17.31
CA CYS A 198 -15.53 -9.81 -18.61
C CYS A 198 -14.66 -10.38 -19.72
N TYR A 199 -15.27 -11.10 -20.65
CA TYR A 199 -14.63 -11.65 -21.86
C TYR A 199 -15.21 -10.99 -23.09
N ARG A 200 -14.34 -10.55 -24.00
CA ARG A 200 -14.70 -10.06 -25.34
C ARG A 200 -13.88 -10.82 -26.38
N ASP A 201 -14.56 -11.41 -27.36
CA ASP A 201 -13.94 -12.27 -28.39
C ASP A 201 -13.07 -13.41 -27.79
N GLY A 202 -13.52 -13.94 -26.65
CA GLY A 202 -12.84 -15.01 -25.93
C GLY A 202 -11.63 -14.58 -25.10
N GLN A 203 -11.27 -13.28 -25.09
CA GLN A 203 -10.15 -12.73 -24.32
C GLN A 203 -10.65 -12.03 -23.04
N PRO A 204 -9.97 -12.20 -21.89
CA PRO A 204 -10.28 -11.51 -20.66
C PRO A 204 -9.94 -10.02 -20.80
N THR A 205 -10.89 -9.12 -20.46
CA THR A 205 -10.71 -7.68 -20.68
C THR A 205 -10.92 -6.83 -19.44
N ALA A 206 -11.64 -7.32 -18.44
CA ALA A 206 -11.82 -6.67 -17.14
C ALA A 206 -12.23 -7.70 -16.11
N TYR A 207 -12.04 -7.37 -14.82
CA TYR A 207 -12.71 -8.05 -13.74
C TYR A 207 -13.20 -7.05 -12.68
N LEU A 208 -14.18 -7.48 -11.89
CA LEU A 208 -14.61 -6.78 -10.68
C LEU A 208 -14.77 -7.76 -9.54
N ALA A 209 -14.37 -7.33 -8.33
CA ALA A 209 -14.66 -7.99 -7.07
C ALA A 209 -15.68 -7.13 -6.31
N TYR A 210 -16.82 -7.70 -5.93
CA TYR A 210 -17.91 -6.97 -5.31
C TYR A 210 -18.67 -7.79 -4.28
N SER A 211 -19.37 -7.09 -3.40
CA SER A 211 -20.38 -7.64 -2.49
C SER A 211 -21.65 -6.78 -2.55
N MET A 212 -22.73 -7.28 -1.97
CA MET A 212 -23.96 -6.52 -1.81
C MET A 212 -24.33 -6.48 -0.32
N ASP A 213 -24.56 -5.27 0.18
CA ASP A 213 -25.01 -5.03 1.55
C ASP A 213 -26.30 -4.20 1.52
N GLY A 214 -27.42 -4.83 1.87
CA GLY A 214 -28.75 -4.22 1.72
C GLY A 214 -29.04 -3.82 0.28
N GLU A 215 -29.21 -2.53 0.02
CA GLU A 215 -29.45 -1.98 -1.31
C GLU A 215 -28.19 -1.35 -1.95
N ASP A 216 -27.01 -1.51 -1.35
CA ASP A 216 -25.73 -1.03 -1.89
C ASP A 216 -24.97 -2.13 -2.63
N PHE A 217 -24.47 -1.80 -3.82
CA PHE A 217 -23.57 -2.63 -4.61
C PHE A 217 -22.14 -2.12 -4.37
N PHE A 218 -21.40 -2.81 -3.54
CA PHE A 218 -20.05 -2.41 -3.17
C PHE A 218 -19.00 -3.10 -4.06
N VAL A 219 -18.26 -2.32 -4.84
CA VAL A 219 -17.13 -2.78 -5.64
C VAL A 219 -15.84 -2.58 -4.84
N ARG A 220 -15.26 -3.67 -4.33
CA ARG A 220 -13.99 -3.66 -3.62
C ARG A 220 -12.84 -3.28 -4.56
N GLU A 221 -12.85 -3.83 -5.79
CA GLU A 221 -11.90 -3.45 -6.84
C GLU A 221 -12.43 -3.75 -8.24
N VAL A 222 -12.00 -2.95 -9.20
CA VAL A 222 -12.29 -3.12 -10.62
C VAL A 222 -11.06 -2.78 -11.44
N TYR A 223 -10.67 -3.68 -12.35
CA TYR A 223 -9.58 -3.44 -13.27
C TYR A 223 -9.97 -3.83 -14.70
N TYR A 224 -9.47 -3.05 -15.66
CA TYR A 224 -9.88 -3.16 -17.06
C TYR A 224 -8.75 -2.75 -18.01
N ASN A 225 -8.74 -3.35 -19.20
CA ASN A 225 -7.73 -3.11 -20.22
C ASN A 225 -8.07 -1.91 -21.13
N ASP A 226 -9.35 -1.61 -21.30
CA ASP A 226 -9.83 -0.49 -22.11
C ASP A 226 -11.20 0.04 -21.64
N MET A 227 -11.59 1.20 -22.17
CA MET A 227 -12.81 1.89 -21.78
C MET A 227 -14.10 1.10 -22.14
N LYS A 228 -14.09 0.28 -23.21
CA LYS A 228 -15.25 -0.57 -23.55
C LYS A 228 -15.44 -1.68 -22.52
N ALA A 229 -14.34 -2.26 -22.04
CA ALA A 229 -14.38 -3.23 -20.96
C ALA A 229 -14.91 -2.60 -19.67
N TYR A 230 -14.47 -1.37 -19.34
CA TYR A 230 -15.01 -0.63 -18.19
C TYR A 230 -16.51 -0.36 -18.32
N GLN A 231 -16.98 0.12 -19.47
CA GLN A 231 -18.40 0.34 -19.72
C GLN A 231 -19.22 -0.96 -19.61
N SER A 232 -18.64 -2.10 -20.01
CA SER A 232 -19.28 -3.42 -19.83
C SER A 232 -19.41 -3.78 -18.35
N VAL A 233 -18.40 -3.47 -17.52
CA VAL A 233 -18.47 -3.64 -16.06
C VAL A 233 -19.58 -2.74 -15.47
N LEU A 234 -19.65 -1.48 -15.85
CA LEU A 234 -20.69 -0.56 -15.39
C LEU A 234 -22.09 -1.05 -15.77
N LYS A 235 -22.23 -1.63 -17.00
CA LYS A 235 -23.47 -2.28 -17.40
C LYS A 235 -23.80 -3.53 -16.58
N PHE A 236 -22.80 -4.32 -16.23
CA PHE A 236 -22.97 -5.48 -15.36
C PHE A 236 -23.49 -5.04 -13.98
N ILE A 237 -22.90 -4.00 -13.39
CA ILE A 237 -23.37 -3.42 -12.13
C ILE A 237 -24.82 -2.97 -12.26
N PHE A 238 -25.18 -2.22 -13.33
CA PHE A 238 -26.54 -1.78 -13.58
C PHE A 238 -27.55 -2.95 -13.66
N ASN A 239 -27.17 -4.12 -14.12
CA ASN A 239 -28.08 -5.26 -14.21
C ASN A 239 -28.59 -5.73 -12.85
N HIS A 240 -28.01 -5.26 -11.73
CA HIS A 240 -28.46 -5.51 -10.35
C HIS A 240 -29.47 -4.44 -9.85
N ASN A 241 -29.99 -3.56 -10.74
CA ASN A 241 -30.89 -2.44 -10.39
C ASN A 241 -32.21 -2.85 -9.73
N THR A 242 -32.60 -4.13 -9.79
CA THR A 242 -33.74 -4.66 -9.05
C THR A 242 -33.41 -5.08 -7.62
N GLN A 243 -32.14 -5.19 -7.28
CA GLN A 243 -31.63 -5.62 -5.98
C GLN A 243 -30.98 -4.45 -5.24
N CYS A 244 -30.25 -3.59 -5.95
CA CYS A 244 -29.50 -2.46 -5.39
C CYS A 244 -30.00 -1.13 -5.95
N LYS A 245 -29.86 -0.07 -5.16
CA LYS A 245 -30.18 1.33 -5.55
C LYS A 245 -28.93 2.19 -5.65
N SER A 246 -27.96 1.97 -4.76
CA SER A 246 -26.68 2.68 -4.70
C SER A 246 -25.54 1.79 -5.15
N VAL A 247 -24.46 2.43 -5.57
CA VAL A 247 -23.21 1.79 -5.94
C VAL A 247 -22.07 2.54 -5.27
N THR A 248 -21.21 1.81 -4.57
CA THR A 248 -19.96 2.33 -4.02
C THR A 248 -18.80 1.63 -4.74
N ILE A 249 -17.87 2.37 -5.33
CA ILE A 249 -16.74 1.82 -6.09
C ILE A 249 -15.43 2.34 -5.49
N ASN A 250 -14.56 1.44 -5.04
CA ASN A 250 -13.18 1.75 -4.72
C ASN A 250 -12.32 1.62 -5.98
N THR A 251 -11.58 2.68 -6.31
CA THR A 251 -10.79 2.73 -7.53
C THR A 251 -9.52 3.58 -7.35
N ALA A 252 -8.65 3.58 -8.36
CA ALA A 252 -7.45 4.41 -8.36
C ALA A 252 -7.80 5.90 -8.44
N VAL A 253 -6.92 6.75 -7.93
CA VAL A 253 -7.12 8.21 -7.88
C VAL A 253 -7.23 8.89 -9.25
N ASP A 254 -6.73 8.24 -10.28
CA ASP A 254 -6.78 8.71 -11.67
C ASP A 254 -7.88 8.03 -12.51
N ASP A 255 -8.78 7.27 -11.86
CA ASP A 255 -9.94 6.72 -12.53
C ASP A 255 -10.85 7.84 -13.07
N ARG A 256 -11.33 7.66 -14.28
CA ARG A 256 -12.05 8.69 -15.05
C ARG A 256 -13.54 8.40 -15.18
N LEU A 257 -14.13 7.72 -14.19
CA LEU A 257 -15.59 7.45 -14.19
C LEU A 257 -16.40 8.73 -14.35
N MET A 258 -15.98 9.83 -13.71
CA MET A 258 -16.64 11.13 -13.83
C MET A 258 -16.76 11.64 -15.27
N ASP A 259 -15.78 11.32 -16.14
CA ASP A 259 -15.75 11.80 -17.52
C ASP A 259 -16.78 11.09 -18.42
N ILE A 260 -17.27 9.94 -17.99
CA ILE A 260 -18.19 9.09 -18.77
C ILE A 260 -19.60 9.01 -18.20
N LEU A 261 -19.87 9.62 -17.05
CA LEU A 261 -21.24 9.80 -16.52
C LEU A 261 -21.95 10.92 -17.27
N ASP A 262 -23.28 10.81 -17.43
CA ASP A 262 -24.08 11.87 -18.05
C ASP A 262 -24.20 13.10 -17.14
N ASN A 263 -24.34 12.87 -15.84
CA ASN A 263 -24.38 13.92 -14.82
C ASN A 263 -23.49 13.55 -13.63
N PRO A 264 -22.17 13.80 -13.72
CA PRO A 264 -21.24 13.46 -12.63
C PRO A 264 -21.48 14.30 -11.36
N LYS A 265 -22.28 15.37 -11.43
CA LYS A 265 -22.60 16.20 -10.27
C LYS A 265 -23.43 15.47 -9.20
N ASP A 266 -24.20 14.46 -9.60
CA ASP A 266 -25.06 13.70 -8.69
C ASP A 266 -24.26 12.58 -7.97
N ALA A 267 -23.06 12.26 -8.46
CA ALA A 267 -22.16 11.32 -7.82
C ALA A 267 -21.22 12.01 -6.82
N SER A 268 -20.78 11.29 -5.78
CA SER A 268 -19.70 11.70 -4.87
C SER A 268 -18.38 11.06 -5.32
N PHE A 269 -17.30 11.84 -5.30
CA PHE A 269 -15.92 11.41 -5.59
C PHE A 269 -15.03 11.80 -4.41
N ASP A 270 -14.84 10.87 -3.49
CA ASP A 270 -14.12 11.10 -2.24
C ASP A 270 -12.69 10.55 -2.33
N LEU A 271 -11.70 11.43 -2.19
CA LEU A 271 -10.30 11.03 -2.08
C LEU A 271 -9.99 10.70 -0.61
N LYS A 272 -9.59 9.47 -0.34
CA LYS A 272 -9.29 8.98 1.00
C LYS A 272 -7.83 8.57 1.11
N PRO A 273 -7.06 9.10 2.09
CA PRO A 273 -5.76 8.53 2.44
C PRO A 273 -5.93 7.04 2.81
N PHE A 274 -5.19 6.16 2.14
CA PHE A 274 -5.42 4.73 2.25
C PHE A 274 -4.27 4.00 2.96
N MET A 275 -3.08 3.99 2.37
CA MET A 275 -1.95 3.29 2.99
C MET A 275 -0.77 4.21 3.26
N MET A 276 0.00 3.83 4.27
CA MET A 276 1.25 4.47 4.63
C MET A 276 2.42 3.59 4.24
N ALA A 277 3.54 4.22 3.87
CA ALA A 277 4.83 3.57 3.68
C ALA A 277 5.88 4.16 4.63
N ARG A 278 6.99 3.42 4.84
CA ARG A 278 8.12 3.85 5.65
C ARG A 278 9.41 3.26 5.14
N ILE A 279 10.41 4.09 4.91
CA ILE A 279 11.76 3.66 4.57
C ILE A 279 12.42 3.08 5.83
N VAL A 280 12.86 1.82 5.77
CA VAL A 280 13.50 1.11 6.87
C VAL A 280 15.04 1.18 6.77
N ASP A 281 15.56 1.14 5.55
CA ASP A 281 16.97 1.33 5.23
C ASP A 281 17.11 2.36 4.10
N LEU A 282 17.59 3.56 4.44
CA LEU A 282 17.60 4.66 3.50
C LEU A 282 18.55 4.45 2.32
N GLU A 283 19.79 4.05 2.59
CA GLU A 283 20.78 3.85 1.52
C GLU A 283 20.33 2.74 0.58
N LYS A 284 19.90 1.60 1.17
CA LYS A 284 19.35 0.48 0.41
C LYS A 284 18.09 0.86 -0.38
N PHE A 285 17.19 1.64 0.20
CA PHE A 285 15.96 2.03 -0.50
C PHE A 285 16.26 2.86 -1.75
N VAL A 286 17.17 3.83 -1.66
CA VAL A 286 17.59 4.62 -2.81
C VAL A 286 18.27 3.73 -3.88
N GLU A 287 19.09 2.76 -3.46
CA GLU A 287 19.69 1.78 -4.37
C GLU A 287 18.64 0.88 -5.03
N ASP A 288 17.69 0.36 -4.25
CA ASP A 288 16.61 -0.52 -4.73
C ASP A 288 15.71 0.19 -5.77
N LEU A 289 15.47 1.49 -5.61
CA LEU A 289 14.66 2.26 -6.55
C LEU A 289 15.33 2.43 -7.92
N ASP A 290 16.67 2.44 -7.99
CA ASP A 290 17.46 2.67 -9.23
C ASP A 290 16.91 3.87 -10.04
N LEU A 291 16.63 4.97 -9.34
CA LEU A 291 16.00 6.16 -9.93
C LEU A 291 16.94 6.79 -10.95
N ARG A 292 16.59 6.68 -12.22
CA ARG A 292 17.31 7.31 -13.31
C ARG A 292 16.76 8.71 -13.55
N LEU A 293 17.61 9.68 -13.32
CA LEU A 293 17.35 11.08 -13.63
C LEU A 293 17.90 11.35 -15.04
N GLY A 294 17.12 11.95 -15.92
CA GLY A 294 17.47 12.19 -17.33
C GLY A 294 18.68 13.11 -17.60
N TYR A 295 19.61 13.16 -16.66
CA TYR A 295 20.79 14.02 -16.69
C TYR A 295 22.03 13.29 -17.22
N GLU A 296 21.95 12.70 -18.42
CA GLU A 296 23.11 12.02 -19.02
C GLU A 296 24.33 12.95 -19.26
N ASN A 297 24.18 14.28 -19.19
CA ASN A 297 25.23 15.26 -19.54
C ASN A 297 25.36 16.43 -18.54
N CYS A 298 24.91 16.32 -17.28
CA CYS A 298 24.96 17.45 -16.34
C CYS A 298 26.12 17.36 -15.35
N GLN A 299 26.55 18.56 -14.88
CA GLN A 299 27.44 18.74 -13.75
C GLN A 299 27.00 17.87 -12.56
N ALA A 300 27.95 17.44 -11.74
CA ALA A 300 27.66 16.68 -10.54
C ALA A 300 26.63 17.40 -9.66
N ILE A 301 25.40 16.90 -9.64
CA ILE A 301 24.34 17.40 -8.79
C ILE A 301 24.45 16.64 -7.46
N SER A 302 24.60 17.38 -6.38
CA SER A 302 24.62 16.80 -5.03
C SER A 302 24.01 17.76 -4.01
N ALA A 303 23.49 17.19 -2.92
CA ALA A 303 23.07 17.93 -1.74
C ALA A 303 23.31 17.10 -0.48
N ASN A 304 23.64 17.77 0.62
CA ASN A 304 23.74 17.17 1.95
C ASN A 304 22.43 17.41 2.70
N ILE A 305 21.76 16.35 3.06
CA ILE A 305 20.45 16.42 3.71
C ILE A 305 20.56 15.78 5.09
N GLU A 306 20.22 16.57 6.11
CA GLU A 306 20.06 16.05 7.46
C GLU A 306 18.74 15.30 7.58
N ILE A 307 18.80 14.02 7.98
CA ILE A 307 17.63 13.14 8.13
C ILE A 307 17.45 12.81 9.61
N SER A 308 16.21 13.03 10.10
CA SER A 308 15.80 12.58 11.43
C SER A 308 14.83 11.41 11.33
N ASP A 309 15.13 10.32 12.04
CA ASP A 309 14.30 9.11 12.13
C ASP A 309 14.05 8.78 13.61
N PRO A 310 12.79 8.78 14.07
CA PRO A 310 12.47 8.55 15.48
C PRO A 310 12.66 7.07 15.92
N ALA A 311 12.74 6.12 14.99
CA ALA A 311 12.69 4.69 15.28
C ALA A 311 13.95 3.91 14.86
N ILE A 312 14.66 4.34 13.81
CA ILE A 312 15.86 3.64 13.30
C ILE A 312 17.06 4.57 13.33
N LYS A 313 18.03 4.24 14.21
CA LYS A 313 19.24 5.07 14.44
C LYS A 313 20.09 5.23 13.18
N GLU A 314 20.17 4.20 12.36
CA GLU A 314 20.99 4.14 11.16
C GLU A 314 20.55 5.14 10.11
N ASN A 315 19.26 5.49 10.08
CA ASN A 315 18.71 6.51 9.20
C ASN A 315 18.88 7.95 9.74
N ASN A 316 19.34 8.12 11.00
CA ASN A 316 19.65 9.44 11.52
C ASN A 316 21.04 9.88 11.11
N GLY A 317 21.15 11.10 10.62
CA GLY A 317 22.44 11.69 10.26
C GLY A 317 22.35 12.59 9.03
N ILE A 318 23.52 12.98 8.53
CA ILE A 318 23.66 13.77 7.32
C ILE A 318 24.01 12.80 6.18
N PHE A 319 23.19 12.82 5.14
CA PHE A 319 23.35 12.00 3.96
C PHE A 319 23.69 12.86 2.75
N SER A 320 24.70 12.48 1.98
CA SER A 320 24.91 13.02 0.65
C SER A 320 24.00 12.30 -0.35
N PHE A 321 23.17 13.07 -1.04
CA PHE A 321 22.44 12.63 -2.21
C PHE A 321 23.15 13.17 -3.44
N GLU A 322 23.47 12.30 -4.38
CA GLU A 322 24.19 12.68 -5.60
C GLU A 322 23.72 11.88 -6.81
N VAL A 323 23.87 12.48 -8.00
CA VAL A 323 23.62 11.78 -9.27
C VAL A 323 24.94 11.22 -9.76
N LYS A 324 25.06 9.89 -9.79
CA LYS A 324 26.20 9.17 -10.37
C LYS A 324 25.76 8.40 -11.61
N SER A 325 26.36 8.69 -12.76
CA SER A 325 26.03 8.03 -14.03
C SER A 325 24.53 8.04 -14.35
N GLY A 326 23.85 9.15 -14.02
CA GLY A 326 22.42 9.31 -14.23
C GLY A 326 21.51 8.66 -13.17
N THR A 327 22.06 8.03 -12.15
CA THR A 327 21.29 7.37 -11.07
C THR A 327 21.46 8.10 -9.75
N LEU A 328 20.35 8.26 -9.01
CA LEU A 328 20.37 8.81 -7.64
C LEU A 328 21.06 7.83 -6.68
N VAL A 329 21.99 8.35 -5.89
CA VAL A 329 22.70 7.59 -4.85
C VAL A 329 22.61 8.37 -3.54
N ALA A 330 22.38 7.70 -2.43
CA ALA A 330 22.46 8.25 -1.09
C ALA A 330 23.57 7.57 -0.29
N ARG A 331 24.34 8.35 0.45
CA ARG A 331 25.39 7.83 1.34
C ARG A 331 25.41 8.62 2.64
N LYS A 332 25.49 7.93 3.76
CA LYS A 332 25.64 8.57 5.07
C LYS A 332 27.05 9.17 5.17
N LEU A 333 27.09 10.48 5.47
CA LEU A 333 28.35 11.24 5.66
C LEU A 333 28.74 11.34 7.14
N ALA A 334 27.74 11.66 8.00
CA ALA A 334 27.96 11.98 9.38
C ALA A 334 26.74 11.64 10.24
N ASN A 335 26.94 11.58 11.57
CA ASN A 335 25.82 11.45 12.51
C ASN A 335 25.19 12.82 12.78
N LEU A 336 23.98 12.82 13.38
CA LEU A 336 23.34 14.06 13.83
C LEU A 336 24.23 14.77 14.85
N GLY A 337 24.46 16.06 14.62
CA GLY A 337 25.29 16.92 15.47
C GLY A 337 26.78 16.94 15.12
N ASP A 338 27.23 16.15 14.14
CA ASP A 338 28.58 16.27 13.59
C ASP A 338 28.67 17.52 12.70
N GLU A 339 29.83 18.18 12.66
CA GLU A 339 30.05 19.33 11.78
C GLU A 339 30.21 18.89 10.33
N VAL A 340 29.39 19.46 9.44
CA VAL A 340 29.48 19.33 7.97
C VAL A 340 29.41 20.73 7.39
N ASP A 341 30.27 21.02 6.41
CA ASP A 341 30.46 22.36 5.86
C ASP A 341 29.15 23.02 5.37
N THR A 342 28.24 22.22 4.78
CA THR A 342 26.96 22.71 4.30
C THR A 342 25.86 21.65 4.47
N ILE A 343 24.69 22.08 4.94
CA ILE A 343 23.45 21.30 4.97
C ILE A 343 22.43 22.02 4.08
N ASP A 344 22.01 21.38 3.02
CA ASP A 344 21.09 21.95 2.03
C ASP A 344 19.63 21.88 2.50
N ALA A 345 19.27 20.86 3.28
CA ALA A 345 17.96 20.71 3.88
C ALA A 345 18.00 19.81 5.13
N SER A 346 17.00 19.98 6.01
CA SER A 346 16.73 19.05 7.10
C SER A 346 15.34 18.47 6.92
N LEU A 347 15.23 17.14 6.75
CA LEU A 347 13.99 16.42 6.50
C LEU A 347 13.77 15.32 7.56
N THR A 348 12.53 15.02 7.84
CA THR A 348 12.17 13.81 8.57
C THR A 348 12.14 12.62 7.61
N ILE A 349 12.31 11.41 8.14
CA ILE A 349 12.18 10.18 7.34
C ILE A 349 10.78 10.06 6.72
N ASN A 350 9.74 10.60 7.38
CA ASN A 350 8.37 10.68 6.86
C ASN A 350 8.31 11.49 5.55
N GLU A 351 8.87 12.71 5.58
CA GLU A 351 8.91 13.60 4.43
C GLU A 351 9.71 12.98 3.28
N LEU A 352 10.88 12.42 3.60
CA LEU A 352 11.70 11.76 2.61
C LEU A 352 11.00 10.52 2.02
N THR A 353 10.27 9.75 2.84
CA THR A 353 9.44 8.64 2.35
C THR A 353 8.41 9.14 1.33
N ALA A 354 7.66 10.21 1.65
CA ALA A 354 6.68 10.76 0.74
C ALA A 354 7.30 11.28 -0.58
N ILE A 355 8.50 11.87 -0.51
CA ILE A 355 9.24 12.34 -1.69
C ILE A 355 9.70 11.16 -2.56
N LEU A 356 10.37 10.17 -1.99
CA LEU A 356 10.94 9.04 -2.73
C LEU A 356 9.87 8.07 -3.27
N PHE A 357 8.68 8.02 -2.64
CA PHE A 357 7.50 7.36 -3.21
C PHE A 357 6.78 8.22 -4.26
N ALA A 358 7.29 9.42 -4.56
CA ALA A 358 6.66 10.37 -5.49
C ALA A 358 5.19 10.71 -5.11
N TYR A 359 4.85 10.61 -3.83
CA TYR A 359 3.54 11.00 -3.32
C TYR A 359 3.46 12.51 -3.06
N ARG A 360 4.60 13.13 -2.70
CA ARG A 360 4.77 14.58 -2.53
C ARG A 360 6.04 15.03 -3.23
N SER A 361 5.98 16.20 -3.85
CA SER A 361 7.20 16.80 -4.41
C SER A 361 8.04 17.48 -3.32
N ILE A 362 9.33 17.65 -3.58
CA ILE A 362 10.21 18.43 -2.68
C ILE A 362 9.74 19.88 -2.58
N GLU A 363 9.20 20.46 -3.65
CA GLU A 363 8.63 21.81 -3.67
C GLU A 363 7.46 21.93 -2.69
N GLU A 364 6.57 20.94 -2.69
CA GLU A 364 5.42 20.93 -1.78
C GLU A 364 5.85 20.84 -0.31
N ILE A 365 6.84 20.01 0.00
CA ILE A 365 7.41 19.88 1.35
C ILE A 365 8.07 21.20 1.79
N CYS A 366 8.93 21.78 0.94
CA CYS A 366 9.58 23.06 1.23
C CYS A 366 8.56 24.18 1.42
N PHE A 367 7.54 24.26 0.55
CA PHE A 367 6.47 25.25 0.67
C PHE A 367 5.72 25.13 2.01
N ARG A 368 5.34 23.92 2.40
CA ARG A 368 4.60 23.67 3.66
C ARG A 368 5.40 24.01 4.91
N ARG A 369 6.72 23.83 4.85
CA ARG A 369 7.62 24.11 5.97
C ARG A 369 8.23 25.52 5.96
N GLY A 370 8.00 26.30 4.90
CA GLY A 370 8.67 27.59 4.71
C GLY A 370 10.18 27.46 4.54
N LEU A 371 10.64 26.34 3.94
CA LEU A 371 12.05 26.11 3.63
C LEU A 371 12.41 26.68 2.27
N GLU A 372 13.64 27.20 2.16
CA GLU A 372 14.20 27.60 0.87
C GLU A 372 14.55 26.35 0.04
N LEU A 373 14.07 26.31 -1.20
CA LEU A 373 14.36 25.25 -2.14
C LEU A 373 15.48 25.71 -3.10
N ASN A 374 16.66 25.11 -2.98
CA ASN A 374 17.74 25.36 -3.93
C ASN A 374 17.59 24.47 -5.20
N GLU A 375 18.33 24.84 -6.25
CA GLU A 375 18.24 24.15 -7.55
C GLU A 375 18.75 22.69 -7.49
N ASN A 376 19.73 22.40 -6.65
CA ASN A 376 20.25 21.04 -6.49
C ASN A 376 19.20 20.11 -5.89
N LEU A 377 18.52 20.52 -4.83
CA LEU A 377 17.43 19.74 -4.22
C LEU A 377 16.30 19.49 -5.24
N ARG A 378 15.91 20.54 -5.99
CA ARG A 378 14.91 20.39 -7.04
C ARG A 378 15.34 19.36 -8.07
N ALA A 379 16.58 19.45 -8.54
CA ALA A 379 17.11 18.54 -9.55
C ALA A 379 17.21 17.09 -9.05
N LEU A 380 17.68 16.88 -7.80
CA LEU A 380 17.82 15.55 -7.20
C LEU A 380 16.48 14.80 -7.06
N PHE A 381 15.40 15.52 -6.77
CA PHE A 381 14.08 14.92 -6.53
C PHE A 381 13.07 15.18 -7.66
N ASN A 382 13.51 15.66 -8.81
CA ASN A 382 12.67 15.81 -10.01
C ASN A 382 12.69 14.51 -10.82
N PHE A 383 11.99 13.49 -10.35
CA PHE A 383 11.80 12.26 -11.11
C PHE A 383 10.35 12.15 -11.59
N GLU A 384 10.21 11.52 -12.77
CA GLU A 384 8.91 11.28 -13.37
C GLU A 384 8.10 10.32 -12.49
N ALA A 385 6.99 10.81 -11.96
CA ALA A 385 6.17 10.08 -11.01
C ALA A 385 4.96 9.47 -11.70
N LYS A 386 4.80 8.15 -11.57
CA LYS A 386 3.51 7.48 -11.78
C LYS A 386 2.69 7.59 -10.50
N SER A 387 1.36 7.66 -10.62
CA SER A 387 0.46 7.59 -9.47
C SER A 387 0.68 6.31 -8.68
N ASN A 388 0.74 6.41 -7.36
CA ASN A 388 0.78 5.24 -6.49
C ASN A 388 -0.62 4.62 -6.40
N HIS A 389 -0.70 3.30 -6.60
CA HIS A 389 -1.94 2.58 -6.43
C HIS A 389 -1.70 1.21 -5.79
N ILE A 390 -2.47 0.91 -4.77
CA ILE A 390 -2.50 -0.38 -4.09
C ILE A 390 -3.93 -0.62 -3.59
N ASN A 391 -4.38 -1.87 -3.58
CA ASN A 391 -5.69 -2.26 -3.06
C ASN A 391 -5.55 -3.59 -2.30
N GLU A 392 -4.82 -3.53 -1.19
CA GLU A 392 -4.57 -4.68 -0.33
C GLU A 392 -5.27 -4.47 1.02
N TYR A 393 -6.30 -5.26 1.29
CA TYR A 393 -6.98 -5.30 2.59
C TYR A 393 -6.52 -6.52 3.40
N VAL A 394 -6.57 -6.39 4.73
CA VAL A 394 -6.35 -7.49 5.69
C VAL A 394 -7.37 -7.38 6.80
#